data_c6e2692c95865e2cccebf05244864c89
#
_entry.id   c6e2692c95865e2cccebf05244864c89
#
_cell.length_a   1.000
_cell.length_b   1.000
_cell.length_c   1.000
_cell.angle_alpha   90.00
_cell.angle_beta   90.00
_cell.angle_gamma   90.00
#
_symmetry.space_group_name_H-M   'P 1'
#
loop_
_entity.id
_entity.type
_entity.pdbx_description
1 polymer ?
#
loop_
_entity_poly.entity_id
_entity_poly.type
_entity_poly.pdbx_seq_one_letter_code
_entity_poly.pdbx_strand_id
1 'polypeptide(L)'
;LDELREVDPREAGMIAYMLANGQGKGRARTDGEVRNRRHWTLLLFSTGELSLAEHTECAGERLYAGMDVRMVQIPSDTGQHGSFEQLHGFASGQQFADTLCDRVARFHGTAFRAWLAFLTSDLDASTTLARELLRRYQTALMPDNAGNQVQRIVARFALLAVAGEIATLNGITGWQEGSAYGAVQICLHALSLIHI
;
A
#
# COMPACT_ATOMS: atom_id res chain seq x y z
N LEU A 1 2.68 -0.90 -10.10
CA LEU A 1 3.02 0.06 -11.15
C LEU A 1 4.43 0.56 -10.84
N ASP A 2 5.34 0.29 -11.71
CA ASP A 2 6.67 0.86 -11.67
C ASP A 2 6.58 2.17 -12.48
N GLU A 3 7.01 3.26 -11.88
CA GLU A 3 6.92 4.63 -12.37
C GLU A 3 5.53 5.12 -12.83
N LEU A 4 4.85 5.83 -11.97
CA LEU A 4 3.60 6.53 -12.29
C LEU A 4 3.77 7.50 -13.49
N ARG A 5 4.99 7.96 -13.75
CA ARG A 5 5.35 8.88 -14.83
C ARG A 5 5.06 8.34 -16.25
N GLU A 6 5.01 7.02 -16.42
CA GLU A 6 4.65 6.40 -17.71
C GLU A 6 3.18 6.59 -18.10
N VAL A 7 2.34 6.93 -17.13
CA VAL A 7 0.91 7.20 -17.38
C VAL A 7 0.75 8.65 -17.85
N ASP A 8 -0.11 8.89 -18.86
CA ASP A 8 -0.45 10.26 -19.28
C ASP A 8 -0.95 11.05 -18.06
N PRO A 9 -0.32 12.20 -17.72
CA PRO A 9 -0.69 13.01 -16.57
C PRO A 9 -2.18 13.39 -16.51
N ARG A 10 -2.81 13.58 -17.68
CA ARG A 10 -4.26 13.88 -17.78
C ARG A 10 -5.15 12.72 -17.38
N GLU A 11 -4.67 11.49 -17.48
CA GLU A 11 -5.43 10.29 -17.13
C GLU A 11 -5.05 9.70 -15.78
N ALA A 12 -3.89 10.06 -15.23
CA ALA A 12 -3.32 9.45 -14.04
C ALA A 12 -4.26 9.49 -12.83
N GLY A 13 -4.87 10.65 -12.54
CA GLY A 13 -5.82 10.80 -11.44
C GLY A 13 -7.06 9.92 -11.60
N MET A 14 -7.60 9.82 -12.81
CA MET A 14 -8.77 9.00 -13.09
C MET A 14 -8.44 7.51 -13.05
N ILE A 15 -7.26 7.10 -13.50
CA ILE A 15 -6.79 5.71 -13.43
C ILE A 15 -6.61 5.31 -11.97
N ALA A 16 -5.94 6.12 -11.15
CA ALA A 16 -5.77 5.88 -9.73
C ALA A 16 -7.14 5.74 -9.01
N TYR A 17 -8.08 6.63 -9.33
CA TYR A 17 -9.43 6.57 -8.78
C TYR A 17 -10.16 5.27 -9.19
N MET A 18 -10.10 4.88 -10.45
CA MET A 18 -10.75 3.68 -10.98
C MET A 18 -10.16 2.41 -10.34
N LEU A 19 -8.82 2.32 -10.25
CA LEU A 19 -8.13 1.19 -9.63
C LEU A 19 -8.53 1.04 -8.17
N ALA A 20 -8.51 2.13 -7.42
CA ALA A 20 -8.85 2.12 -6.00
C ALA A 20 -10.33 1.84 -5.72
N ASN A 21 -11.24 2.18 -6.64
CA ASN A 21 -12.66 1.85 -6.51
C ASN A 21 -13.00 0.41 -6.88
N GLY A 22 -12.06 -0.34 -7.45
CA GLY A 22 -12.27 -1.74 -7.82
C GLY A 22 -13.30 -1.95 -8.94
N GLN A 23 -13.54 -0.93 -9.78
CA GLN A 23 -14.56 -0.99 -10.84
C GLN A 23 -14.06 -0.35 -12.13
N GLY A 24 -14.25 -1.05 -13.25
CA GLY A 24 -13.96 -0.53 -14.58
C GLY A 24 -14.94 0.57 -15.03
N LYS A 25 -14.55 1.32 -16.07
CA LYS A 25 -15.43 2.29 -16.72
C LYS A 25 -16.71 1.59 -17.25
N GLY A 26 -17.87 2.18 -16.98
CA GLY A 26 -19.12 1.75 -17.63
C GLY A 26 -19.04 2.05 -19.12
N ARG A 27 -19.33 1.05 -19.95
CA ARG A 27 -19.41 1.20 -21.41
C ARG A 27 -20.77 0.70 -21.86
N ALA A 28 -21.41 1.45 -22.77
CA ALA A 28 -22.58 0.97 -23.47
C ALA A 28 -22.17 0.03 -24.62
N ARG A 29 -23.00 -0.96 -24.90
CA ARG A 29 -22.92 -1.77 -26.10
C ARG A 29 -23.50 -1.00 -27.28
N THR A 30 -23.22 -1.43 -28.50
CA THR A 30 -23.82 -0.88 -29.75
C THR A 30 -25.35 -1.05 -29.81
N ASP A 31 -25.90 -1.98 -29.02
CA ASP A 31 -27.32 -2.24 -28.85
C ASP A 31 -28.00 -1.39 -27.75
N GLY A 32 -27.24 -0.49 -27.09
CA GLY A 32 -27.74 0.35 -26.02
C GLY A 32 -27.74 -0.29 -24.62
N GLU A 33 -27.40 -1.57 -24.50
CA GLU A 33 -27.29 -2.23 -23.20
C GLU A 33 -26.01 -1.84 -22.47
N VAL A 34 -26.09 -1.79 -21.14
CA VAL A 34 -24.91 -1.51 -20.30
C VAL A 34 -24.06 -2.78 -20.21
N ARG A 35 -22.81 -2.70 -20.65
CA ARG A 35 -21.85 -3.79 -20.46
C ARG A 35 -21.63 -4.04 -18.96
N ASN A 36 -21.61 -5.29 -18.54
CA ASN A 36 -21.24 -5.66 -17.18
C ASN A 36 -19.87 -5.04 -16.83
N ARG A 37 -19.84 -4.25 -15.76
CA ARG A 37 -18.59 -3.66 -15.27
C ARG A 37 -17.71 -4.77 -14.71
N ARG A 38 -16.43 -4.73 -15.04
CA ARG A 38 -15.44 -5.59 -14.38
C ARG A 38 -15.20 -5.05 -12.97
N HIS A 39 -15.15 -5.97 -12.00
CA HIS A 39 -14.84 -5.68 -10.61
C HIS A 39 -13.55 -6.37 -10.23
N TRP A 40 -12.79 -5.73 -9.32
CA TRP A 40 -11.58 -6.30 -8.73
C TRP A 40 -11.39 -5.78 -7.32
N THR A 41 -10.66 -6.56 -6.52
CA THR A 41 -10.16 -6.14 -5.21
C THR A 41 -8.65 -6.29 -5.28
N LEU A 42 -7.94 -5.18 -5.15
CA LEU A 42 -6.49 -5.16 -5.20
C LEU A 42 -5.93 -4.12 -4.22
N LEU A 43 -4.71 -4.35 -3.78
CA LEU A 43 -3.86 -3.35 -3.17
C LEU A 43 -2.91 -2.85 -4.26
N LEU A 44 -2.91 -1.55 -4.49
CA LEU A 44 -2.00 -0.91 -5.44
C LEU A 44 -0.80 -0.37 -4.69
N PHE A 45 0.38 -0.78 -5.12
CA PHE A 45 1.65 -0.19 -4.74
C PHE A 45 2.30 0.41 -6.00
N SER A 46 2.75 1.65 -5.89
CA SER A 46 3.43 2.34 -6.99
C SER A 46 4.64 3.09 -6.45
N THR A 47 5.69 3.13 -7.24
CA THR A 47 6.87 3.97 -7.02
C THR A 47 6.86 5.13 -8.01
N GLY A 48 7.57 6.20 -7.73
CA GLY A 48 7.69 7.35 -8.64
C GLY A 48 8.50 8.47 -8.01
N GLU A 49 9.12 9.27 -8.88
CA GLU A 49 9.88 10.46 -8.48
C GLU A 49 8.96 11.65 -8.16
N LEU A 50 7.77 11.67 -8.77
CA LEU A 50 6.75 12.70 -8.58
C LEU A 50 5.54 12.14 -7.85
N SER A 51 4.94 12.96 -7.04
CA SER A 51 3.63 12.69 -6.46
C SER A 51 2.55 12.63 -7.57
N LEU A 52 1.42 11.98 -7.29
CA LEU A 52 0.28 11.99 -8.21
C LEU A 52 -0.21 13.43 -8.46
N ALA A 53 -0.16 14.29 -7.46
CA ALA A 53 -0.53 15.69 -7.56
C ALA A 53 0.42 16.44 -8.51
N GLU A 54 1.73 16.37 -8.27
CA GLU A 54 2.74 16.99 -9.15
C GLU A 54 2.66 16.47 -10.58
N HIS A 55 2.44 15.16 -10.74
CA HIS A 55 2.31 14.55 -12.06
C HIS A 55 1.09 15.09 -12.84
N THR A 56 -0.07 15.21 -12.19
CA THR A 56 -1.28 15.78 -12.83
C THR A 56 -1.16 17.28 -13.08
N GLU A 57 -0.49 18.02 -12.20
CA GLU A 57 -0.21 19.44 -12.38
C GLU A 57 0.67 19.73 -13.60
N CYS A 58 1.56 18.84 -13.99
CA CYS A 58 2.35 18.95 -15.22
C CYS A 58 1.47 19.08 -16.49
N ALA A 59 0.24 18.57 -16.46
CA ALA A 59 -0.74 18.70 -17.53
C ALA A 59 -1.76 19.85 -17.32
N GLY A 60 -1.59 20.66 -16.26
CA GLY A 60 -2.54 21.69 -15.89
C GLY A 60 -3.82 21.17 -15.24
N GLU A 61 -3.85 19.90 -14.87
CA GLU A 61 -4.98 19.27 -14.21
C GLU A 61 -4.86 19.40 -12.68
N ARG A 62 -6.01 19.45 -11.99
CA ARG A 62 -6.06 19.46 -10.52
C ARG A 62 -6.45 18.10 -9.97
N LEU A 63 -5.68 17.62 -9.00
CA LEU A 63 -6.05 16.44 -8.23
C LEU A 63 -7.20 16.78 -7.27
N TYR A 64 -8.25 15.98 -7.31
CA TYR A 64 -9.35 16.13 -6.34
C TYR A 64 -9.02 15.38 -5.05
N ALA A 65 -9.39 15.94 -3.90
CA ALA A 65 -9.14 15.37 -2.58
C ALA A 65 -9.60 13.90 -2.43
N GLY A 66 -10.64 13.49 -3.18
CA GLY A 66 -11.09 12.10 -3.22
C GLY A 66 -10.13 11.14 -3.92
N MET A 67 -9.23 11.64 -4.78
CA MET A 67 -8.20 10.84 -5.45
C MET A 67 -6.97 10.68 -4.55
N ASP A 68 -6.58 11.74 -3.89
CA ASP A 68 -5.44 11.81 -2.98
C ASP A 68 -5.55 10.80 -1.83
N VAL A 69 -6.72 10.72 -1.20
CA VAL A 69 -7.00 9.73 -0.14
C VAL A 69 -6.93 8.27 -0.64
N ARG A 70 -7.11 8.04 -1.94
CA ARG A 70 -7.10 6.68 -2.51
C ARG A 70 -5.72 6.18 -2.89
N MET A 71 -4.81 7.09 -3.20
CA MET A 71 -3.43 6.80 -3.52
C MET A 71 -2.52 7.61 -2.59
N VAL A 72 -2.39 7.10 -1.38
CA VAL A 72 -1.63 7.73 -0.31
C VAL A 72 -0.14 7.70 -0.66
N GLN A 73 0.55 8.81 -0.50
CA GLN A 73 1.94 8.97 -0.87
C GLN A 73 2.80 9.07 0.38
N ILE A 74 3.87 8.30 0.40
CA ILE A 74 4.84 8.26 1.50
C ILE A 74 6.21 8.52 0.92
N PRO A 75 7.00 9.47 1.48
CA PRO A 75 8.38 9.64 1.10
C PRO A 75 9.16 8.33 1.28
N SER A 76 9.89 7.91 0.26
CA SER A 76 10.70 6.68 0.32
C SER A 76 12.11 6.94 0.82
N ASP A 77 12.58 8.19 0.82
CA ASP A 77 13.90 8.56 1.32
C ASP A 77 13.88 8.66 2.84
N THR A 78 14.68 7.83 3.50
CA THR A 78 14.84 7.80 4.96
C THR A 78 15.80 8.88 5.47
N GLY A 79 16.45 9.62 4.56
CA GLY A 79 17.46 10.62 4.88
C GLY A 79 18.83 10.04 5.29
N GLN A 80 19.02 8.71 5.12
CA GLN A 80 20.28 8.03 5.47
C GLN A 80 20.94 7.35 4.27
N HIS A 81 20.29 6.32 3.73
CA HIS A 81 20.79 5.52 2.62
C HIS A 81 19.72 5.34 1.53
N GLY A 82 19.05 6.44 1.15
CA GLY A 82 17.90 6.41 0.28
C GLY A 82 16.72 5.70 0.97
N SER A 83 16.18 4.66 0.39
CA SER A 83 15.08 3.88 0.97
C SER A 83 15.49 2.95 2.13
N PHE A 84 16.76 2.94 2.52
CA PHE A 84 17.28 2.08 3.59
C PHE A 84 17.70 2.90 4.81
N GLU A 85 17.19 2.55 5.97
CA GLU A 85 17.64 3.12 7.25
C GLU A 85 18.94 2.48 7.73
N GLN A 86 19.11 1.19 7.42
CA GLN A 86 20.27 0.40 7.83
C GLN A 86 20.76 -0.47 6.68
N LEU A 87 22.08 -0.57 6.56
CA LEU A 87 22.73 -1.38 5.54
C LEU A 87 23.07 -2.81 5.99
N HIS A 88 22.77 -3.19 7.21
CA HIS A 88 22.97 -4.55 7.76
C HIS A 88 24.39 -5.12 7.52
N GLY A 89 25.40 -4.26 7.63
CA GLY A 89 26.81 -4.62 7.43
C GLY A 89 27.31 -4.51 5.99
N PHE A 90 26.49 -4.11 5.03
CA PHE A 90 26.94 -3.81 3.67
C PHE A 90 27.65 -2.45 3.60
N ALA A 91 28.62 -2.32 2.69
CA ALA A 91 29.43 -1.11 2.57
C ALA A 91 28.68 0.08 1.95
N SER A 92 27.63 -0.17 1.16
CA SER A 92 26.82 0.87 0.51
C SER A 92 25.37 0.41 0.27
N GLY A 93 24.46 1.40 0.10
CA GLY A 93 23.07 1.12 -0.29
C GLY A 93 22.97 0.38 -1.61
N GLN A 94 23.84 0.69 -2.58
CA GLN A 94 23.88 -0.02 -3.86
C GLN A 94 24.21 -1.50 -3.67
N GLN A 95 25.29 -1.81 -2.94
CA GLN A 95 25.66 -3.21 -2.67
C GLN A 95 24.54 -3.98 -1.95
N PHE A 96 23.86 -3.31 -1.03
CA PHE A 96 22.71 -3.90 -0.34
C PHE A 96 21.55 -4.16 -1.30
N ALA A 97 21.19 -3.19 -2.15
CA ALA A 97 20.13 -3.32 -3.16
C ALA A 97 20.43 -4.44 -4.17
N ASP A 98 21.65 -4.47 -4.72
CA ASP A 98 22.07 -5.51 -5.68
C ASP A 98 21.96 -6.90 -5.05
N THR A 99 22.40 -7.03 -3.78
CA THR A 99 22.29 -8.30 -3.04
C THR A 99 20.83 -8.71 -2.82
N LEU A 100 19.95 -7.75 -2.53
CA LEU A 100 18.50 -8.02 -2.40
C LEU A 100 17.92 -8.49 -3.73
N CYS A 101 18.24 -7.83 -4.83
CA CYS A 101 17.78 -8.22 -6.17
C CYS A 101 18.22 -9.64 -6.52
N ASP A 102 19.49 -9.99 -6.30
CA ASP A 102 20.02 -11.33 -6.53
C ASP A 102 19.32 -12.39 -5.67
N ARG A 103 19.05 -12.08 -4.40
CA ARG A 103 18.36 -12.99 -3.49
C ARG A 103 16.90 -13.19 -3.90
N VAL A 104 16.19 -12.10 -4.26
CA VAL A 104 14.78 -12.17 -4.71
C VAL A 104 14.67 -12.96 -6.02
N ALA A 105 15.63 -12.84 -6.93
CA ALA A 105 15.66 -13.65 -8.16
C ALA A 105 15.76 -15.16 -7.88
N ARG A 106 16.44 -15.54 -6.79
CA ARG A 106 16.62 -16.95 -6.40
C ARG A 106 15.53 -17.47 -5.46
N PHE A 107 15.07 -16.62 -4.54
CA PHE A 107 14.16 -16.98 -3.46
C PHE A 107 12.90 -16.12 -3.55
N HIS A 108 11.94 -16.54 -4.35
CA HIS A 108 10.67 -15.83 -4.54
C HIS A 108 9.46 -16.77 -4.35
N GLY A 109 8.33 -16.20 -4.00
CA GLY A 109 7.05 -16.90 -3.86
C GLY A 109 6.92 -17.77 -2.60
N THR A 110 7.97 -18.01 -1.82
CA THR A 110 7.94 -18.88 -0.63
C THR A 110 7.09 -18.27 0.48
N ALA A 111 7.28 -16.99 0.78
CA ALA A 111 6.51 -16.27 1.81
C ALA A 111 5.01 -16.25 1.48
N PHE A 112 4.66 -15.97 0.23
CA PHE A 112 3.26 -15.94 -0.19
C PHE A 112 2.59 -17.32 -0.13
N ARG A 113 3.30 -18.38 -0.49
CA ARG A 113 2.81 -19.77 -0.33
C ARG A 113 2.57 -20.12 1.14
N ALA A 114 3.51 -19.79 2.03
CA ALA A 114 3.37 -20.01 3.47
C ALA A 114 2.17 -19.22 4.02
N TRP A 115 2.00 -17.97 3.58
CA TRP A 115 0.86 -17.13 3.92
C TRP A 115 -0.48 -17.75 3.49
N LEU A 116 -0.59 -18.20 2.24
CA LEU A 116 -1.80 -18.87 1.77
C LEU A 116 -2.08 -20.18 2.52
N ALA A 117 -1.06 -20.99 2.76
CA ALA A 117 -1.19 -22.23 3.54
C ALA A 117 -1.71 -21.95 4.95
N PHE A 118 -1.19 -20.92 5.62
CA PHE A 118 -1.68 -20.48 6.92
C PHE A 118 -3.16 -20.04 6.85
N LEU A 119 -3.51 -19.13 5.94
CA LEU A 119 -4.87 -18.61 5.83
C LEU A 119 -5.90 -19.69 5.54
N THR A 120 -5.54 -20.69 4.73
CA THR A 120 -6.46 -21.75 4.30
C THR A 120 -6.48 -22.96 5.21
N SER A 121 -5.56 -23.06 6.16
CA SER A 121 -5.57 -24.17 7.14
C SER A 121 -6.79 -24.10 8.06
N ASP A 122 -7.19 -22.91 8.45
CA ASP A 122 -8.43 -22.62 9.18
C ASP A 122 -8.88 -21.20 8.84
N LEU A 123 -9.76 -21.09 7.85
CA LEU A 123 -10.19 -19.80 7.32
C LEU A 123 -11.03 -19.01 8.34
N ASP A 124 -11.83 -19.70 9.15
CA ASP A 124 -12.70 -19.07 10.14
C ASP A 124 -11.87 -18.51 11.30
N ALA A 125 -10.92 -19.26 11.82
CA ALA A 125 -9.98 -18.80 12.84
C ALA A 125 -9.13 -17.64 12.32
N SER A 126 -8.55 -17.76 11.11
CA SER A 126 -7.75 -16.70 10.47
C SER A 126 -8.56 -15.41 10.26
N THR A 127 -9.81 -15.52 9.83
CA THR A 127 -10.70 -14.38 9.65
C THR A 127 -11.05 -13.72 10.96
N THR A 128 -11.31 -14.50 12.02
CA THR A 128 -11.63 -14.00 13.36
C THR A 128 -10.43 -13.23 13.93
N LEU A 129 -9.24 -13.82 13.87
CA LEU A 129 -8.00 -13.18 14.31
C LEU A 129 -7.74 -11.87 13.56
N ALA A 130 -7.86 -11.89 12.23
CA ALA A 130 -7.65 -10.69 11.42
C ALA A 130 -8.64 -9.57 11.76
N ARG A 131 -9.92 -9.88 11.99
CA ARG A 131 -10.94 -8.89 12.37
C ARG A 131 -10.69 -8.30 13.76
N GLU A 132 -10.26 -9.12 14.71
CA GLU A 132 -9.93 -8.68 16.07
C GLU A 132 -8.74 -7.73 16.07
N LEU A 133 -7.63 -8.12 15.43
CA LEU A 133 -6.45 -7.28 15.30
C LEU A 133 -6.74 -5.99 14.51
N LEU A 134 -7.53 -6.08 13.44
CA LEU A 134 -7.90 -4.91 12.64
C LEU A 134 -8.63 -3.86 13.48
N ARG A 135 -9.63 -4.28 14.26
CA ARG A 135 -10.36 -3.38 15.16
C ARG A 135 -9.44 -2.77 16.21
N ARG A 136 -8.58 -3.57 16.83
CA ARG A 136 -7.59 -3.10 17.82
C ARG A 136 -6.65 -2.07 17.23
N TYR A 137 -6.07 -2.34 16.05
CA TYR A 137 -5.12 -1.44 15.41
C TYR A 137 -5.77 -0.19 14.84
N GLN A 138 -6.97 -0.30 14.27
CA GLN A 138 -7.74 0.89 13.86
C GLN A 138 -7.98 1.83 15.04
N THR A 139 -8.38 1.31 16.20
CA THR A 139 -8.58 2.13 17.39
C THR A 139 -7.29 2.75 17.90
N ALA A 140 -6.19 1.99 17.92
CA ALA A 140 -4.92 2.45 18.47
C ALA A 140 -4.19 3.45 17.54
N LEU A 141 -4.42 3.37 16.22
CA LEU A 141 -3.81 4.26 15.22
C LEU A 141 -4.67 5.50 14.92
N MET A 142 -5.90 5.55 15.41
CA MET A 142 -6.83 6.63 15.10
C MET A 142 -6.51 7.88 15.93
N PRO A 143 -6.20 9.02 15.26
CA PRO A 143 -6.04 10.28 15.97
C PRO A 143 -7.36 10.77 16.56
N ASP A 144 -7.29 11.55 17.62
CA ASP A 144 -8.46 12.24 18.17
C ASP A 144 -9.06 13.19 17.12
N ASN A 145 -10.39 13.19 17.02
CA ASN A 145 -11.13 14.02 16.07
C ASN A 145 -10.80 13.79 14.58
N ALA A 146 -10.38 12.58 14.21
CA ALA A 146 -10.04 12.23 12.84
C ALA A 146 -11.22 12.42 11.89
N GLY A 147 -11.02 13.21 10.84
CA GLY A 147 -11.99 13.38 9.74
C GLY A 147 -12.15 12.08 8.92
N ASN A 148 -13.22 12.01 8.12
CA ASN A 148 -13.56 10.83 7.32
C ASN A 148 -12.42 10.35 6.38
N GLN A 149 -11.59 11.26 5.90
CA GLN A 149 -10.45 10.92 5.04
C GLN A 149 -9.36 10.20 5.82
N VAL A 150 -8.99 10.73 7.00
CA VAL A 150 -8.01 10.13 7.89
C VAL A 150 -8.46 8.73 8.33
N GLN A 151 -9.75 8.57 8.69
CA GLN A 151 -10.31 7.27 9.06
C GLN A 151 -10.13 6.21 7.96
N ARG A 152 -10.30 6.59 6.68
CA ARG A 152 -10.10 5.68 5.54
C ARG A 152 -8.64 5.30 5.34
N ILE A 153 -7.72 6.25 5.54
CA ILE A 153 -6.28 6.00 5.47
C ILE A 153 -5.88 5.05 6.59
N VAL A 154 -6.24 5.37 7.83
CA VAL A 154 -5.94 4.55 9.01
C VAL A 154 -6.49 3.12 8.85
N ALA A 155 -7.70 2.96 8.31
CA ALA A 155 -8.27 1.63 8.08
C ALA A 155 -7.42 0.77 7.13
N ARG A 156 -6.85 1.36 6.08
CA ARG A 156 -5.97 0.65 5.13
C ARG A 156 -4.62 0.32 5.76
N PHE A 157 -4.02 1.27 6.46
CA PHE A 157 -2.74 1.06 7.12
C PHE A 157 -2.84 0.05 8.27
N ALA A 158 -3.94 0.07 9.02
CA ALA A 158 -4.21 -0.96 10.02
C ALA A 158 -4.30 -2.35 9.40
N LEU A 159 -4.89 -2.49 8.20
CA LEU A 159 -4.93 -3.77 7.48
C LEU A 159 -3.53 -4.25 7.09
N LEU A 160 -2.64 -3.34 6.66
CA LEU A 160 -1.25 -3.68 6.37
C LEU A 160 -0.51 -4.13 7.62
N ALA A 161 -0.69 -3.42 8.75
CA ALA A 161 -0.13 -3.81 10.04
C ALA A 161 -0.60 -5.21 10.45
N VAL A 162 -1.91 -5.49 10.36
CA VAL A 162 -2.49 -6.79 10.68
C VAL A 162 -1.88 -7.90 9.84
N ALA A 163 -1.78 -7.69 8.53
CA ALA A 163 -1.19 -8.68 7.63
C ALA A 163 0.28 -8.98 7.99
N GLY A 164 1.06 -7.92 8.25
CA GLY A 164 2.45 -8.05 8.65
C GLY A 164 2.63 -8.75 10.01
N GLU A 165 1.83 -8.38 11.02
CA GLU A 165 1.91 -9.01 12.35
C GLU A 165 1.49 -10.48 12.31
N ILE A 166 0.40 -10.81 11.63
CA ILE A 166 -0.01 -12.22 11.47
C ILE A 166 1.09 -13.02 10.75
N ALA A 167 1.70 -12.47 9.71
CA ALA A 167 2.80 -13.13 9.01
C ALA A 167 4.02 -13.31 9.91
N THR A 168 4.30 -12.33 10.78
CA THR A 168 5.39 -12.38 11.76
C THR A 168 5.15 -13.44 12.82
N LEU A 169 3.96 -13.48 13.41
CA LEU A 169 3.56 -14.47 14.42
C LEU A 169 3.63 -15.91 13.90
N ASN A 170 3.47 -16.09 12.58
CA ASN A 170 3.57 -17.39 11.92
C ASN A 170 4.96 -17.68 11.33
N GLY A 171 5.97 -16.87 11.67
CA GLY A 171 7.36 -17.09 11.25
C GLY A 171 7.62 -16.88 9.76
N ILE A 172 6.72 -16.19 9.04
CA ILE A 172 6.82 -15.99 7.58
C ILE A 172 7.79 -14.87 7.24
N THR A 173 7.78 -13.77 8.00
CA THR A 173 8.61 -12.59 7.74
C THR A 173 9.98 -12.66 8.39
N GLY A 174 10.14 -13.35 9.49
CA GLY A 174 11.33 -13.31 10.35
C GLY A 174 11.51 -11.99 11.09
N TRP A 175 10.52 -11.10 11.08
CA TRP A 175 10.53 -9.84 11.83
C TRP A 175 10.26 -10.09 13.32
N GLN A 176 10.55 -9.09 14.13
CA GLN A 176 10.12 -9.07 15.53
C GLN A 176 8.64 -8.69 15.61
N GLU A 177 7.94 -9.24 16.61
CA GLU A 177 6.57 -8.85 16.91
C GLU A 177 6.48 -7.33 17.16
N GLY A 178 5.47 -6.70 16.59
CA GLY A 178 5.28 -5.24 16.61
C GLY A 178 5.99 -4.48 15.50
N SER A 179 6.85 -5.11 14.70
CA SER A 179 7.59 -4.42 13.63
C SER A 179 6.68 -3.86 12.55
N ALA A 180 5.69 -4.62 12.10
CA ALA A 180 4.76 -4.16 11.07
C ALA A 180 3.87 -3.03 11.60
N TYR A 181 3.42 -3.13 12.84
CA TYR A 181 2.65 -2.07 13.51
C TYR A 181 3.48 -0.78 13.65
N GLY A 182 4.73 -0.88 14.11
CA GLY A 182 5.64 0.26 14.24
C GLY A 182 5.94 0.93 12.90
N ALA A 183 6.18 0.16 11.84
CA ALA A 183 6.38 0.69 10.49
C ALA A 183 5.16 1.48 10.00
N VAL A 184 3.96 0.97 10.23
CA VAL A 184 2.71 1.67 9.90
C VAL A 184 2.55 2.97 10.69
N GLN A 185 2.93 3.01 11.96
CA GLN A 185 2.93 4.25 12.75
C GLN A 185 3.86 5.31 12.14
N ILE A 186 5.06 4.93 11.73
CA ILE A 186 6.02 5.83 11.06
C ILE A 186 5.41 6.39 9.77
N CYS A 187 4.82 5.53 8.94
CA CYS A 187 4.17 5.95 7.71
C CYS A 187 3.00 6.92 7.94
N LEU A 188 2.15 6.65 8.92
CA LEU A 188 1.03 7.53 9.27
C LEU A 188 1.51 8.87 9.83
N HIS A 189 2.60 8.87 10.61
CA HIS A 189 3.21 10.10 11.09
C HIS A 189 3.77 10.93 9.95
N ALA A 190 4.48 10.31 9.00
CA ALA A 190 4.98 11.01 7.82
C ALA A 190 3.86 11.66 6.99
N LEU A 191 2.71 10.99 6.86
CA LEU A 191 1.54 11.52 6.19
C LEU A 191 0.92 12.72 6.92
N SER A 192 0.88 12.70 8.24
CA SER A 192 0.33 13.80 9.04
C SER A 192 1.12 15.10 8.89
N LEU A 193 2.43 15.00 8.60
CA LEU A 193 3.31 16.14 8.37
C LEU A 193 3.14 16.76 6.96
N ILE A 194 2.55 16.02 6.02
CA ILE A 194 2.44 16.45 4.61
C ILE A 194 1.02 16.90 4.25
N HIS A 195 -0.01 16.34 4.89
CA HIS A 195 -1.41 16.45 4.42
C HIS A 195 -2.42 16.95 5.47
N ILE A 196 -2.02 17.29 6.70
CA ILE A 196 -2.96 17.72 7.75
C ILE A 196 -2.52 19.03 8.37
#